data_654eb3cab386dd57de1d7bdb1850c9f4
#
_entry.id   654eb3cab386dd57de1d7bdb1850c9f4
#
_cell.length_a   1.000
_cell.length_b   1.000
_cell.length_c   1.000
_cell.angle_alpha   90.00
_cell.angle_beta   90.00
_cell.angle_gamma   90.00
#
_symmetry.space_group_name_H-M   'P 1'
#
loop_
_entity.id
_entity.type
_entity.pdbx_description
1 polymer ?
#
loop_
_entity_poly.entity_id
_entity_poly.type
_entity_poly.pdbx_seq_one_letter_code
_entity_poly.pdbx_strand_id
1 'polypeptide(L)'
;MSRITTGLFLALTCGLGMSAQAGVEFIDYGYARFSQDVTECDRLASHGRDPGHVAAAVSSGGMNKPAAIAACQRAVAADPNNPRLNYQLGRAYGYSGRGEEAMPYRLKALEADYPQSLFVIGYLYSIGRTIQPDICKTYELWQRAARYRRLAALVALPRHSLRGDFEACGPAISPEDLRAYLNEAKAQSNDYYVGMLVDDLLAEVDERYPTQVGETDG
;
A
#
# COMPACT_ATOMS: atom_id res chain seq x y z
N MET A 1 -21.22 -32.46 -70.26
CA MET A 1 -20.26 -32.68 -69.15
C MET A 1 -20.11 -31.30 -68.42
N SER A 2 -20.88 -31.12 -67.37
CA SER A 2 -20.92 -29.87 -66.57
C SER A 2 -20.22 -30.09 -65.25
N ARG A 3 -19.16 -29.34 -64.98
CA ARG A 3 -18.43 -29.40 -63.73
C ARG A 3 -18.99 -28.28 -62.75
N ILE A 4 -19.58 -28.74 -61.69
CA ILE A 4 -20.03 -27.89 -60.58
C ILE A 4 -18.82 -27.67 -59.63
N THR A 5 -18.35 -26.45 -59.53
CA THR A 5 -17.32 -26.04 -58.54
C THR A 5 -18.00 -25.57 -57.29
N THR A 6 -17.89 -26.36 -56.21
CA THR A 6 -18.40 -26.00 -54.88
C THR A 6 -17.38 -25.10 -54.20
N GLY A 7 -17.72 -23.81 -54.01
CA GLY A 7 -16.92 -22.86 -53.27
C GLY A 7 -17.13 -23.04 -51.76
N LEU A 8 -16.05 -23.32 -51.05
CA LEU A 8 -16.01 -23.44 -49.59
C LEU A 8 -15.84 -22.01 -48.96
N PHE A 9 -16.90 -21.48 -48.36
CA PHE A 9 -16.83 -20.25 -47.62
C PHE A 9 -16.28 -20.54 -46.21
N LEU A 10 -15.05 -20.09 -45.94
CA LEU A 10 -14.45 -20.14 -44.60
C LEU A 10 -14.96 -18.91 -43.84
N ALA A 11 -15.87 -19.11 -42.91
CA ALA A 11 -16.31 -18.05 -41.98
C ALA A 11 -15.23 -17.84 -40.92
N LEU A 12 -14.52 -16.71 -40.99
CA LEU A 12 -13.55 -16.27 -40.01
C LEU A 12 -14.32 -15.66 -38.80
N THR A 13 -14.56 -16.44 -37.76
CA THR A 13 -15.11 -15.94 -36.51
C THR A 13 -14.01 -15.19 -35.76
N CYS A 14 -14.05 -13.86 -35.84
CA CYS A 14 -13.23 -12.96 -35.00
C CYS A 14 -13.75 -13.04 -33.55
N GLY A 15 -13.18 -13.93 -32.75
CA GLY A 15 -13.43 -13.99 -31.31
C GLY A 15 -12.87 -12.73 -30.67
N LEU A 16 -13.74 -11.78 -30.30
CA LEU A 16 -13.39 -10.70 -29.38
C LEU A 16 -13.06 -11.34 -28.03
N GLY A 17 -11.77 -11.59 -27.80
CA GLY A 17 -11.27 -11.96 -26.50
C GLY A 17 -11.46 -10.76 -25.57
N MET A 18 -12.51 -10.77 -24.76
CA MET A 18 -12.59 -9.94 -23.56
C MET A 18 -11.45 -10.40 -22.65
N SER A 19 -10.33 -9.67 -22.64
CA SER A 19 -9.36 -9.78 -21.57
C SER A 19 -10.06 -9.35 -20.29
N ALA A 20 -10.44 -10.33 -19.46
CA ALA A 20 -10.84 -10.06 -18.09
C ALA A 20 -9.66 -9.32 -17.45
N GLN A 21 -9.86 -8.06 -17.14
CA GLN A 21 -8.89 -7.27 -16.38
C GLN A 21 -8.86 -7.91 -14.99
N ALA A 22 -7.75 -8.59 -14.69
CA ALA A 22 -7.58 -9.17 -13.36
C ALA A 22 -7.58 -8.02 -12.36
N GLY A 23 -8.54 -8.02 -11.44
CA GLY A 23 -8.62 -7.02 -10.37
C GLY A 23 -7.41 -7.08 -9.44
N VAL A 24 -7.36 -6.19 -8.45
CA VAL A 24 -6.26 -6.13 -7.47
C VAL A 24 -6.03 -7.49 -6.81
N GLU A 25 -4.82 -8.01 -6.97
CA GLU A 25 -4.35 -9.16 -6.20
C GLU A 25 -3.71 -8.67 -4.90
N PHE A 26 -4.34 -9.00 -3.78
CA PHE A 26 -3.77 -8.76 -2.45
C PHE A 26 -2.79 -9.88 -2.08
N ILE A 27 -1.65 -9.49 -1.52
CA ILE A 27 -0.53 -10.38 -1.18
C ILE A 27 -0.39 -10.47 0.34
N ASP A 28 -0.22 -11.68 0.86
CA ASP A 28 0.23 -11.86 2.24
C ASP A 28 1.73 -11.53 2.33
N TYR A 29 2.07 -10.56 3.17
CA TYR A 29 3.48 -10.19 3.38
C TYR A 29 4.28 -11.31 4.04
N GLY A 30 3.65 -12.19 4.81
CA GLY A 30 4.33 -13.28 5.50
C GLY A 30 5.24 -12.77 6.63
N TYR A 31 4.72 -12.00 7.57
CA TYR A 31 5.48 -11.44 8.71
C TYR A 31 6.25 -12.51 9.49
N ALA A 32 5.70 -13.72 9.58
CA ALA A 32 6.30 -14.85 10.31
C ALA A 32 7.65 -15.35 9.75
N ARG A 33 8.02 -14.92 8.54
CA ARG A 33 9.36 -15.24 7.99
C ARG A 33 10.52 -14.52 8.69
N PHE A 34 10.21 -13.52 9.49
CA PHE A 34 11.15 -12.80 10.35
C PHE A 34 10.89 -13.13 11.82
N SER A 35 11.90 -12.98 12.70
CA SER A 35 11.68 -13.18 14.13
C SER A 35 10.55 -12.31 14.66
N GLN A 36 9.63 -12.95 15.38
CA GLN A 36 8.51 -12.31 16.08
C GLN A 36 8.81 -12.11 17.57
N ASP A 37 10.03 -12.38 18.01
CA ASP A 37 10.44 -12.16 19.40
C ASP A 37 10.31 -10.69 19.77
N VAL A 38 9.67 -10.44 20.91
CA VAL A 38 9.47 -9.07 21.42
C VAL A 38 10.75 -8.56 22.06
N THR A 39 11.37 -7.59 21.40
CA THR A 39 12.58 -6.92 21.89
C THR A 39 12.25 -5.67 22.73
N GLU A 40 13.26 -5.08 23.37
CA GLU A 40 13.10 -3.78 24.03
C GLU A 40 12.83 -2.65 23.01
N CYS A 41 13.33 -2.78 21.77
CA CYS A 41 12.97 -1.88 20.69
C CYS A 41 11.45 -1.88 20.45
N ASP A 42 10.82 -3.06 20.40
CA ASP A 42 9.39 -3.19 20.23
C ASP A 42 8.61 -2.52 21.36
N ARG A 43 9.03 -2.69 22.60
CA ARG A 43 8.37 -2.08 23.75
C ARG A 43 8.44 -0.56 23.75
N LEU A 44 9.50 0.03 23.18
CA LEU A 44 9.76 1.46 23.18
C LEU A 44 9.40 2.18 21.88
N ALA A 45 9.29 1.46 20.76
CA ALA A 45 9.11 2.06 19.44
C ALA A 45 8.04 1.42 18.56
N SER A 46 7.22 0.49 19.07
CA SER A 46 6.16 -0.15 18.30
C SER A 46 5.15 0.88 17.78
N HIS A 47 4.71 0.72 16.53
CA HIS A 47 3.70 1.56 15.90
C HIS A 47 2.37 0.80 15.76
N GLY A 48 1.35 1.19 16.47
CA GLY A 48 0.09 0.44 16.56
C GLY A 48 -0.70 0.27 15.24
N ARG A 49 -0.36 1.04 14.21
CA ARG A 49 -0.93 0.86 12.86
C ARG A 49 0.02 0.13 11.91
N ASP A 50 1.13 -0.41 12.41
CA ASP A 50 2.02 -1.28 11.67
C ASP A 50 1.47 -2.72 11.75
N PRO A 51 1.07 -3.34 10.64
CA PRO A 51 0.53 -4.71 10.68
C PRO A 51 1.51 -5.73 11.26
N GLY A 52 2.83 -5.46 11.17
CA GLY A 52 3.88 -6.32 11.71
C GLY A 52 4.29 -6.01 13.15
N HIS A 53 3.53 -5.19 13.90
CA HIS A 53 3.87 -4.91 15.29
C HIS A 53 3.66 -6.15 16.19
N VAL A 54 4.55 -6.35 17.14
CA VAL A 54 4.53 -7.49 18.08
C VAL A 54 4.42 -7.04 19.55
N ALA A 55 4.36 -5.74 19.81
CA ALA A 55 4.22 -5.17 21.16
C ALA A 55 3.18 -4.04 21.14
N ALA A 56 2.76 -3.61 22.33
CA ALA A 56 1.82 -2.51 22.49
C ALA A 56 2.30 -1.22 21.78
N ALA A 57 1.35 -0.47 21.25
CA ALA A 57 1.62 0.77 20.53
C ALA A 57 2.24 1.84 21.42
N VAL A 58 3.26 2.50 20.89
CA VAL A 58 3.86 3.70 21.50
C VAL A 58 3.61 4.91 20.60
N SER A 59 2.90 5.91 21.09
CA SER A 59 2.66 7.14 20.33
C SER A 59 3.97 7.93 20.10
N SER A 60 4.00 8.79 19.08
CA SER A 60 5.16 9.66 18.84
C SER A 60 5.46 10.61 19.99
N GLY A 61 4.42 11.09 20.67
CA GLY A 61 4.53 11.96 21.85
C GLY A 61 4.95 11.22 23.10
N GLY A 62 4.51 9.96 23.27
CA GLY A 62 4.85 9.12 24.44
C GLY A 62 6.18 8.37 24.32
N MET A 63 6.85 8.45 23.17
CA MET A 63 8.11 7.74 22.95
C MET A 63 9.27 8.41 23.69
N ASN A 64 9.95 7.65 24.55
CA ASN A 64 11.27 8.04 25.05
C ASN A 64 12.30 7.82 23.93
N LYS A 65 12.49 8.85 23.10
CA LYS A 65 13.27 8.77 21.86
C LYS A 65 14.74 8.33 22.09
N PRO A 66 15.50 8.86 23.07
CA PRO A 66 16.85 8.40 23.36
C PRO A 66 16.90 6.92 23.74
N ALA A 67 16.01 6.47 24.63
CA ALA A 67 15.95 5.06 25.04
C ALA A 67 15.52 4.14 23.88
N ALA A 68 14.54 4.57 23.07
CA ALA A 68 14.09 3.83 21.91
C ALA A 68 15.20 3.69 20.86
N ILE A 69 15.95 4.76 20.56
CA ILE A 69 17.08 4.69 19.63
C ILE A 69 18.12 3.68 20.13
N ALA A 70 18.55 3.78 21.38
CA ALA A 70 19.57 2.89 21.95
C ALA A 70 19.12 1.42 21.96
N ALA A 71 17.84 1.16 22.31
CA ALA A 71 17.30 -0.20 22.31
C ALA A 71 17.18 -0.75 20.88
N CYS A 72 16.68 0.06 19.92
CA CYS A 72 16.54 -0.37 18.55
C CYS A 72 17.88 -0.55 17.83
N GLN A 73 18.91 0.25 18.16
CA GLN A 73 20.27 0.01 17.64
C GLN A 73 20.80 -1.37 18.07
N ARG A 74 20.61 -1.77 19.33
CA ARG A 74 21.01 -3.11 19.81
C ARG A 74 20.20 -4.21 19.11
N ALA A 75 18.88 -4.02 18.96
CA ALA A 75 18.03 -5.01 18.30
C ALA A 75 18.39 -5.19 16.82
N VAL A 76 18.63 -4.10 16.09
CA VAL A 76 19.09 -4.14 14.68
C VAL A 76 20.49 -4.75 14.58
N ALA A 77 21.38 -4.50 15.53
CA ALA A 77 22.72 -5.14 15.52
C ALA A 77 22.62 -6.65 15.72
N ALA A 78 21.66 -7.14 16.52
CA ALA A 78 21.43 -8.56 16.76
C ALA A 78 20.68 -9.25 15.58
N ASP A 79 19.74 -8.58 14.93
CA ASP A 79 18.98 -9.08 13.79
C ASP A 79 18.89 -7.99 12.70
N PRO A 80 19.97 -7.82 11.91
CA PRO A 80 20.10 -6.69 10.99
C PRO A 80 19.17 -6.78 9.78
N ASN A 81 18.60 -7.94 9.48
CA ASN A 81 17.71 -8.16 8.35
C ASN A 81 16.22 -8.13 8.71
N ASN A 82 15.88 -7.92 9.99
CA ASN A 82 14.50 -7.80 10.43
C ASN A 82 13.92 -6.43 10.04
N PRO A 83 12.98 -6.37 9.10
CA PRO A 83 12.48 -5.09 8.57
C PRO A 83 11.66 -4.31 9.61
N ARG A 84 10.99 -4.99 10.54
CA ARG A 84 10.26 -4.38 11.66
C ARG A 84 11.21 -3.57 12.54
N LEU A 85 12.34 -4.18 12.96
CA LEU A 85 13.33 -3.53 13.81
C LEU A 85 13.99 -2.35 13.10
N ASN A 86 14.33 -2.51 11.82
CA ASN A 86 14.85 -1.42 11.00
C ASN A 86 13.83 -0.29 10.87
N TYR A 87 12.55 -0.58 10.58
CA TYR A 87 11.50 0.43 10.54
C TYR A 87 11.37 1.18 11.89
N GLN A 88 11.37 0.47 13.02
CA GLN A 88 11.24 1.07 14.34
C GLN A 88 12.43 1.98 14.69
N LEU A 89 13.66 1.59 14.35
CA LEU A 89 14.82 2.46 14.52
C LEU A 89 14.72 3.71 13.66
N GLY A 90 14.34 3.57 12.39
CA GLY A 90 14.06 4.69 11.50
C GLY A 90 12.95 5.61 12.01
N ARG A 91 11.90 5.04 12.65
CA ARG A 91 10.83 5.79 13.31
C ARG A 91 11.34 6.59 14.50
N ALA A 92 12.14 5.98 15.37
CA ALA A 92 12.69 6.64 16.58
C ALA A 92 13.62 7.81 16.20
N TYR A 93 14.51 7.62 15.22
CA TYR A 93 15.32 8.71 14.66
C TYR A 93 14.46 9.82 14.05
N GLY A 94 13.47 9.47 13.22
CA GLY A 94 12.62 10.45 12.56
C GLY A 94 11.86 11.33 13.54
N TYR A 95 11.32 10.78 14.63
CA TYR A 95 10.62 11.53 15.67
C TYR A 95 11.55 12.31 16.62
N SER A 96 12.85 12.03 16.61
CA SER A 96 13.85 12.82 17.30
C SER A 96 14.42 13.98 16.46
N GLY A 97 13.87 14.22 15.26
CA GLY A 97 14.35 15.24 14.34
C GLY A 97 15.58 14.82 13.51
N ARG A 98 16.03 13.57 13.63
CA ARG A 98 17.22 13.02 12.98
C ARG A 98 16.82 12.26 11.70
N GLY A 99 16.16 12.98 10.77
CA GLY A 99 15.56 12.40 9.57
C GLY A 99 16.58 11.72 8.65
N GLU A 100 17.75 12.32 8.46
CA GLU A 100 18.83 11.76 7.62
C GLU A 100 19.34 10.43 8.18
N GLU A 101 19.53 10.35 9.51
CA GLU A 101 19.97 9.13 10.17
C GLU A 101 18.88 8.03 10.18
N ALA A 102 17.62 8.41 10.02
CA ALA A 102 16.52 7.47 9.88
C ALA A 102 16.51 6.75 8.52
N MET A 103 17.01 7.42 7.45
CA MET A 103 16.84 6.95 6.09
C MET A 103 17.49 5.59 5.79
N PRO A 104 18.75 5.29 6.19
CA PRO A 104 19.34 3.99 5.93
C PRO A 104 18.50 2.82 6.46
N TYR A 105 17.91 2.97 7.65
CA TYR A 105 17.08 1.93 8.27
C TYR A 105 15.70 1.82 7.60
N ARG A 106 15.10 2.94 7.23
CA ARG A 106 13.84 2.95 6.46
C ARG A 106 14.02 2.30 5.09
N LEU A 107 15.12 2.61 4.39
CA LEU A 107 15.42 2.03 3.08
C LEU A 107 15.69 0.53 3.20
N LYS A 108 16.39 0.09 4.24
CA LYS A 108 16.60 -1.34 4.48
C LYS A 108 15.29 -2.10 4.73
N ALA A 109 14.36 -1.51 5.45
CA ALA A 109 13.02 -2.09 5.60
C ALA A 109 12.21 -2.02 4.28
N LEU A 110 12.41 -0.99 3.45
CA LEU A 110 11.82 -0.85 2.13
C LEU A 110 12.32 -1.93 1.16
N GLU A 111 13.62 -2.25 1.18
CA GLU A 111 14.23 -3.31 0.36
C GLU A 111 13.63 -4.69 0.65
N ALA A 112 13.15 -4.90 1.88
CA ALA A 112 12.41 -6.11 2.27
C ALA A 112 10.91 -6.03 1.97
N ASP A 113 10.44 -5.03 1.22
CA ASP A 113 9.01 -4.76 0.95
C ASP A 113 8.16 -4.56 2.20
N TYR A 114 8.74 -4.13 3.32
CA TYR A 114 8.00 -3.98 4.57
C TYR A 114 6.83 -3.00 4.40
N PRO A 115 5.56 -3.43 4.53
CA PRO A 115 4.39 -2.63 4.12
C PRO A 115 4.30 -1.27 4.80
N GLN A 116 4.70 -1.21 6.07
CA GLN A 116 4.74 0.03 6.82
C GLN A 116 5.84 0.97 6.30
N SER A 117 7.01 0.45 5.89
CA SER A 117 8.09 1.25 5.34
C SER A 117 7.77 1.76 3.93
N LEU A 118 7.17 0.91 3.09
CA LEU A 118 6.65 1.30 1.78
C LEU A 118 5.74 2.53 1.90
N PHE A 119 4.76 2.48 2.81
CA PHE A 119 3.84 3.60 3.01
C PHE A 119 4.55 4.85 3.51
N VAL A 120 5.44 4.73 4.53
CA VAL A 120 6.11 5.89 5.15
C VAL A 120 7.10 6.54 4.18
N ILE A 121 7.86 5.78 3.41
CA ILE A 121 8.78 6.35 2.41
C ILE A 121 7.98 7.04 1.29
N GLY A 122 6.90 6.44 0.81
CA GLY A 122 5.98 7.11 -0.11
C GLY A 122 5.45 8.43 0.44
N TYR A 123 5.06 8.47 1.70
CA TYR A 123 4.64 9.72 2.37
C TYR A 123 5.77 10.76 2.44
N LEU A 124 7.00 10.36 2.69
CA LEU A 124 8.14 11.29 2.69
C LEU A 124 8.39 11.88 1.31
N TYR A 125 8.24 11.09 0.24
CA TYR A 125 8.30 11.60 -1.13
C TYR A 125 7.15 12.57 -1.45
N SER A 126 5.93 12.30 -0.97
CA SER A 126 4.78 13.18 -1.25
C SER A 126 4.92 14.57 -0.64
N ILE A 127 5.58 14.68 0.54
CA ILE A 127 5.74 15.96 1.25
C ILE A 127 7.13 16.58 1.11
N GLY A 128 8.08 15.93 0.45
CA GLY A 128 9.45 16.43 0.26
C GLY A 128 10.23 16.59 1.57
N ARG A 129 9.94 15.75 2.58
CA ARG A 129 10.62 15.84 3.87
C ARG A 129 11.76 14.83 3.96
N THR A 130 12.99 15.30 4.17
CA THR A 130 14.23 14.51 4.26
C THR A 130 14.72 13.97 2.90
N ILE A 131 13.83 13.86 1.92
CA ILE A 131 14.12 13.45 0.55
C ILE A 131 13.48 14.43 -0.42
N GLN A 132 13.99 14.52 -1.65
CA GLN A 132 13.38 15.35 -2.69
C GLN A 132 11.96 14.83 -3.00
N PRO A 133 10.97 15.71 -3.17
CA PRO A 133 9.60 15.30 -3.47
C PRO A 133 9.54 14.58 -4.83
N ASP A 134 8.80 13.47 -4.86
CA ASP A 134 8.55 12.70 -6.06
C ASP A 134 7.20 12.00 -5.92
N ILE A 135 6.19 12.57 -6.57
CA ILE A 135 4.81 12.06 -6.49
C ILE A 135 4.67 10.69 -7.19
N CYS A 136 5.49 10.41 -8.19
CA CYS A 136 5.44 9.14 -8.89
C CYS A 136 6.11 8.01 -8.09
N LYS A 137 7.14 8.33 -7.31
CA LYS A 137 7.64 7.41 -6.29
C LYS A 137 6.63 7.16 -5.17
N THR A 138 5.86 8.18 -4.78
CA THR A 138 4.74 8.01 -3.86
C THR A 138 3.72 7.02 -4.41
N TYR A 139 3.32 7.18 -5.67
CA TYR A 139 2.38 6.31 -6.36
C TYR A 139 2.86 4.85 -6.37
N GLU A 140 4.09 4.60 -6.85
CA GLU A 140 4.70 3.27 -6.90
C GLU A 140 4.69 2.59 -5.51
N LEU A 141 5.16 3.30 -4.49
CA LEU A 141 5.32 2.74 -3.15
C LEU A 141 3.97 2.49 -2.46
N TRP A 142 3.00 3.37 -2.67
CA TRP A 142 1.68 3.18 -2.09
C TRP A 142 0.88 2.08 -2.79
N GLN A 143 1.05 1.86 -4.10
CA GLN A 143 0.48 0.69 -4.78
C GLN A 143 1.02 -0.61 -4.17
N ARG A 144 2.34 -0.71 -3.98
CA ARG A 144 2.95 -1.88 -3.34
C ARG A 144 2.45 -2.07 -1.90
N ALA A 145 2.40 -0.99 -1.11
CA ALA A 145 1.88 -1.04 0.26
C ALA A 145 0.40 -1.45 0.31
N ALA A 146 -0.44 -0.98 -0.62
CA ALA A 146 -1.85 -1.33 -0.71
C ALA A 146 -2.05 -2.81 -1.07
N ARG A 147 -1.25 -3.36 -1.98
CA ARG A 147 -1.28 -4.80 -2.29
C ARG A 147 -0.94 -5.67 -1.08
N TYR A 148 -0.07 -5.21 -0.18
CA TYR A 148 0.19 -5.83 1.12
C TYR A 148 -0.85 -5.44 2.21
N ARG A 149 -2.00 -4.95 1.82
CA ARG A 149 -3.09 -4.56 2.73
C ARG A 149 -2.69 -3.55 3.81
N ARG A 150 -1.75 -2.64 3.53
CA ARG A 150 -1.43 -1.58 4.47
C ARG A 150 -2.57 -0.55 4.50
N LEU A 151 -3.36 -0.53 5.60
CA LEU A 151 -4.59 0.27 5.72
C LEU A 151 -4.44 1.72 5.24
N ALA A 152 -3.37 2.42 5.66
CA ALA A 152 -3.18 3.80 5.24
C ALA A 152 -2.93 3.95 3.73
N ALA A 153 -2.33 2.94 3.09
CA ALA A 153 -2.15 2.95 1.63
C ALA A 153 -3.45 2.60 0.90
N LEU A 154 -4.27 1.69 1.46
CA LEU A 154 -5.59 1.36 0.92
C LEU A 154 -6.53 2.57 0.86
N VAL A 155 -6.34 3.56 1.73
CA VAL A 155 -7.12 4.81 1.74
C VAL A 155 -6.42 5.92 0.97
N ALA A 156 -5.12 6.12 1.19
CA ALA A 156 -4.38 7.23 0.59
C ALA A 156 -4.27 7.11 -0.94
N LEU A 157 -4.02 5.90 -1.45
CA LEU A 157 -3.86 5.66 -2.88
C LEU A 157 -5.14 6.01 -3.68
N PRO A 158 -6.34 5.48 -3.34
CA PRO A 158 -7.58 5.90 -4.00
C PRO A 158 -7.85 7.39 -3.86
N ARG A 159 -7.69 7.96 -2.68
CA ARG A 159 -7.94 9.38 -2.43
C ARG A 159 -7.10 10.29 -3.33
N HIS A 160 -5.81 10.02 -3.46
CA HIS A 160 -4.91 10.80 -4.30
C HIS A 160 -5.16 10.55 -5.80
N SER A 161 -5.55 9.31 -6.18
CA SER A 161 -5.94 8.99 -7.56
C SER A 161 -7.21 9.76 -7.98
N LEU A 162 -8.22 9.80 -7.13
CA LEU A 162 -9.46 10.58 -7.39
C LEU A 162 -9.20 12.08 -7.50
N ARG A 163 -8.20 12.61 -6.82
CA ARG A 163 -7.79 14.01 -6.94
C ARG A 163 -6.95 14.32 -8.17
N GLY A 164 -6.55 13.30 -8.94
CA GLY A 164 -5.68 13.47 -10.11
C GLY A 164 -4.19 13.63 -9.79
N ASP A 165 -3.80 13.46 -8.52
CA ASP A 165 -2.41 13.70 -8.09
C ASP A 165 -1.40 12.78 -8.80
N PHE A 166 -1.84 11.66 -9.38
CA PHE A 166 -1.00 10.63 -10.01
C PHE A 166 -1.13 10.53 -11.54
N GLU A 167 -1.84 11.46 -12.18
CA GLU A 167 -2.11 11.41 -13.64
C GLU A 167 -0.84 11.30 -14.50
N ALA A 168 0.26 11.91 -14.07
CA ALA A 168 1.52 11.89 -14.80
C ALA A 168 2.42 10.67 -14.47
N CYS A 169 1.99 9.76 -13.56
CA CYS A 169 2.89 8.76 -12.97
C CYS A 169 2.79 7.36 -13.58
N GLY A 170 1.80 7.12 -14.43
CA GLY A 170 1.57 5.82 -15.06
C GLY A 170 0.10 5.60 -15.40
N PRO A 171 -0.30 4.36 -15.69
CA PRO A 171 -1.69 4.06 -15.99
C PRO A 171 -2.57 4.39 -14.77
N ALA A 172 -3.74 4.96 -15.04
CA ALA A 172 -4.73 5.21 -13.99
C ALA A 172 -5.17 3.89 -13.34
N ILE A 173 -5.42 3.94 -12.03
CA ILE A 173 -6.02 2.80 -11.31
C ILE A 173 -7.47 2.67 -11.80
N SER A 174 -7.87 1.45 -12.13
CA SER A 174 -9.24 1.20 -12.60
C SER A 174 -10.27 1.50 -11.51
N PRO A 175 -11.51 1.88 -11.87
CA PRO A 175 -12.57 2.09 -10.88
C PRO A 175 -12.84 0.86 -10.02
N GLU A 176 -12.71 -0.33 -10.59
CA GLU A 176 -12.84 -1.63 -9.91
C GLU A 176 -11.74 -1.80 -8.85
N ASP A 177 -10.50 -1.45 -9.19
CA ASP A 177 -9.37 -1.53 -8.27
C ASP A 177 -9.47 -0.48 -7.15
N LEU A 178 -9.96 0.74 -7.46
CA LEU A 178 -10.25 1.75 -6.44
C LEU A 178 -11.27 1.23 -5.42
N ARG A 179 -12.37 0.62 -5.90
CA ARG A 179 -13.37 -0.01 -5.03
C ARG A 179 -12.78 -1.17 -4.22
N ALA A 180 -11.94 -2.00 -4.84
CA ALA A 180 -11.31 -3.13 -4.15
C ALA A 180 -10.43 -2.66 -2.99
N TYR A 181 -9.59 -1.64 -3.19
CA TYR A 181 -8.77 -1.05 -2.13
C TYR A 181 -9.62 -0.47 -1.00
N LEU A 182 -10.67 0.29 -1.32
CA LEU A 182 -11.52 0.92 -0.32
C LEU A 182 -12.36 -0.10 0.47
N ASN A 183 -12.89 -1.12 -0.19
CA ASN A 183 -13.61 -2.20 0.48
C ASN A 183 -12.71 -3.01 1.41
N GLU A 184 -11.46 -3.28 1.00
CA GLU A 184 -10.46 -3.91 1.86
C GLU A 184 -10.13 -3.02 3.07
N ALA A 185 -10.01 -1.70 2.88
CA ALA A 185 -9.81 -0.75 3.98
C ALA A 185 -10.98 -0.77 4.97
N LYS A 186 -12.22 -0.82 4.47
CA LYS A 186 -13.45 -0.90 5.28
C LYS A 186 -13.49 -2.19 6.10
N ALA A 187 -13.12 -3.32 5.49
CA ALA A 187 -13.11 -4.61 6.15
C ALA A 187 -12.07 -4.70 7.29
N GLN A 188 -10.95 -3.95 7.18
CA GLN A 188 -9.88 -3.96 8.17
C GLN A 188 -10.08 -3.01 9.36
N SER A 189 -10.93 -2.00 9.23
CA SER A 189 -11.01 -0.92 10.21
C SER A 189 -12.35 -0.88 10.94
N ASN A 190 -12.28 -0.87 12.28
CA ASN A 190 -13.41 -0.55 13.16
C ASN A 190 -13.40 0.91 13.62
N ASP A 191 -12.49 1.74 13.09
CA ASP A 191 -12.41 3.17 13.41
C ASP A 191 -13.53 3.92 12.66
N TYR A 192 -14.40 4.59 13.40
CA TYR A 192 -15.55 5.31 12.87
C TYR A 192 -15.15 6.34 11.80
N TYR A 193 -14.10 7.12 12.05
CA TYR A 193 -13.66 8.17 11.11
C TYR A 193 -13.02 7.60 9.85
N VAL A 194 -12.31 6.48 9.97
CA VAL A 194 -11.80 5.76 8.79
C VAL A 194 -12.97 5.22 7.98
N GLY A 195 -14.00 4.67 8.65
CA GLY A 195 -15.22 4.18 7.99
C GLY A 195 -15.93 5.27 7.19
N MET A 196 -16.19 6.43 7.81
CA MET A 196 -16.78 7.59 7.12
C MET A 196 -15.96 8.03 5.90
N LEU A 197 -14.65 8.18 6.06
CA LEU A 197 -13.78 8.59 4.95
C LEU A 197 -13.82 7.58 3.80
N VAL A 198 -13.84 6.28 4.10
CA VAL A 198 -13.91 5.24 3.09
C VAL A 198 -15.27 5.27 2.36
N ASP A 199 -16.37 5.48 3.10
CA ASP A 199 -17.71 5.57 2.52
C ASP A 199 -17.83 6.79 1.60
N ASP A 200 -17.27 7.95 1.99
CA ASP A 200 -17.24 9.14 1.15
C ASP A 200 -16.44 8.90 -0.16
N LEU A 201 -15.28 8.23 -0.05
CA LEU A 201 -14.46 7.90 -1.22
C LEU A 201 -15.13 6.87 -2.14
N LEU A 202 -15.84 5.88 -1.59
CA LEU A 202 -16.62 4.92 -2.39
C LEU A 202 -17.74 5.63 -3.15
N ALA A 203 -18.46 6.54 -2.49
CA ALA A 203 -19.49 7.34 -3.12
C ALA A 203 -18.91 8.20 -4.26
N GLU A 204 -17.74 8.81 -4.07
CA GLU A 204 -17.05 9.57 -5.12
C GLU A 204 -16.66 8.69 -6.32
N VAL A 205 -16.19 7.46 -6.07
CA VAL A 205 -15.90 6.49 -7.15
C VAL A 205 -17.16 6.14 -7.93
N ASP A 206 -18.28 5.90 -7.24
CA ASP A 206 -19.53 5.49 -7.87
C ASP A 206 -20.19 6.65 -8.65
N GLU A 207 -20.09 7.88 -8.16
CA GLU A 207 -20.53 9.07 -8.87
C GLU A 207 -19.71 9.31 -10.15
N ARG A 208 -18.39 9.19 -10.06
CA ARG A 208 -17.46 9.46 -11.17
C ARG A 208 -17.43 8.35 -12.22
N TYR A 209 -17.64 7.11 -11.78
CA TYR A 209 -17.56 5.89 -12.60
C TYR A 209 -18.76 4.97 -12.33
N PRO A 210 -19.98 5.36 -12.77
CA PRO A 210 -21.17 4.56 -12.54
C PRO A 210 -21.03 3.18 -13.18
N THR A 211 -21.31 2.12 -12.41
CA THR A 211 -21.42 0.77 -12.95
C THR A 211 -22.61 0.73 -13.90
N GLN A 212 -22.37 0.36 -15.17
CA GLN A 212 -23.46 0.11 -16.09
C GLN A 212 -24.29 -1.06 -15.56
N VAL A 213 -25.45 -0.75 -15.01
CA VAL A 213 -26.47 -1.79 -14.74
C VAL A 213 -26.92 -2.25 -16.11
N GLY A 214 -26.55 -3.49 -16.49
CA GLY A 214 -27.03 -4.05 -17.75
C GLY A 214 -28.56 -3.99 -17.76
N GLU A 215 -29.11 -3.21 -18.69
CA GLU A 215 -30.53 -3.32 -19.03
C GLU A 215 -30.77 -4.77 -19.44
N THR A 216 -31.38 -5.54 -18.55
CA THR A 216 -31.99 -6.81 -18.94
C THR A 216 -33.23 -6.43 -19.72
N ASP A 217 -33.08 -6.45 -21.07
CA ASP A 217 -34.23 -6.40 -21.98
C ASP A 217 -35.22 -7.48 -21.54
N GLY A 218 -36.41 -7.01 -21.10
CA GLY A 218 -37.57 -7.84 -20.76
C GLY A 218 -38.30 -8.33 -22.00
#